data_dc5190e1bb138bc7dc3376c898be4339
#
_entry.id   dc5190e1bb138bc7dc3376c898be4339
#
_cell.length_a   1.000
_cell.length_b   1.000
_cell.length_c   1.000
_cell.angle_alpha   90.00
_cell.angle_beta   90.00
_cell.angle_gamma   90.00
#
_symmetry.space_group_name_H-M   'P 1'
#
loop_
_entity.id
_entity.type
_entity.pdbx_description
1 polymer ?
#
loop_
_entity_poly.entity_id
_entity_poly.type
_entity_poly.pdbx_seq_one_letter_code
_entity_poly.pdbx_strand_id
1 'polypeptide(L)'
;MCTRQLTITNPHYKKLAEDFRVSIKCFSGREDFKLHVPCGHCDECLRKRQQQWFLRANHVMKRLKLRPEQCLFCTFSIKPEVYEQTKEKPYLAIRRFMDRLRKHPRFREKGPSGRYRYRKVRFPYIFVVEFADGKRARERGLESTHRMHFHAILFNCPLYWWQVRDLWESCVGRAWVDPLNSEAGVRYVLKYMTKDCKAHQYISDIDARKNGKLFVSHGFGRLSKEDIKIMRENMLRSSTSWFCVYINNFRYSIPRYWRTACFTKDEIKCRNDSLIPAVLWSIVQQKYRGLSPFQQQRIYYCLLWQ
;
A
#
# COMPACT_ATOMS: atom_id res chain seq x y z
N MET A 1 -17.64 0.46 -3.09
CA MET A 1 -17.12 0.61 -4.47
C MET A 1 -16.48 1.96 -4.64
N CYS A 2 -15.56 2.14 -5.63
CA CYS A 2 -14.99 3.46 -5.90
C CYS A 2 -16.10 4.45 -6.28
N THR A 3 -16.14 5.60 -5.61
CA THR A 3 -17.17 6.64 -5.85
C THR A 3 -16.87 7.54 -7.05
N ARG A 4 -15.62 7.48 -7.56
CA ARG A 4 -15.14 8.31 -8.70
C ARG A 4 -14.32 7.44 -9.64
N GLN A 5 -15.00 6.55 -10.38
CA GLN A 5 -14.32 5.72 -11.37
C GLN A 5 -13.76 6.58 -12.50
N LEU A 6 -12.55 6.24 -12.95
CA LEU A 6 -11.91 6.83 -14.12
C LEU A 6 -12.19 5.94 -15.33
N THR A 7 -12.54 6.55 -16.45
CA THR A 7 -12.65 5.85 -17.73
C THR A 7 -11.33 5.98 -18.46
N ILE A 8 -10.69 4.87 -18.73
CA ILE A 8 -9.43 4.81 -19.47
C ILE A 8 -9.59 3.98 -20.74
N THR A 9 -8.79 4.28 -21.75
CA THR A 9 -8.67 3.38 -22.90
C THR A 9 -8.00 2.08 -22.46
N ASN A 10 -8.58 0.94 -22.86
CA ASN A 10 -8.05 -0.37 -22.54
C ASN A 10 -6.61 -0.51 -23.05
N PRO A 11 -5.61 -0.74 -22.19
CA PRO A 11 -4.21 -0.85 -22.59
C PRO A 11 -3.93 -1.95 -23.63
N HIS A 12 -4.79 -2.97 -23.69
CA HIS A 12 -4.72 -4.03 -24.68
C HIS A 12 -4.78 -3.46 -26.11
N TYR A 13 -5.72 -2.53 -26.37
CA TYR A 13 -5.84 -1.92 -27.70
C TYR A 13 -4.73 -0.94 -28.01
N LYS A 14 -4.09 -0.34 -27.01
CA LYS A 14 -2.86 0.45 -27.22
C LYS A 14 -1.75 -0.44 -27.75
N LYS A 15 -1.53 -1.61 -27.14
CA LYS A 15 -0.52 -2.56 -27.57
C LYS A 15 -0.83 -3.11 -28.96
N LEU A 16 -2.08 -3.49 -29.24
CA LEU A 16 -2.48 -3.94 -30.58
C LEU A 16 -2.26 -2.86 -31.64
N ALA A 17 -2.58 -1.60 -31.35
CA ALA A 17 -2.36 -0.50 -32.27
C ALA A 17 -0.85 -0.32 -32.57
N GLU A 18 0.02 -0.46 -31.57
CA GLU A 18 1.48 -0.44 -31.74
C GLU A 18 1.97 -1.65 -32.55
N ASP A 19 1.52 -2.88 -32.21
CA ASP A 19 1.94 -4.13 -32.87
C ASP A 19 1.55 -4.15 -34.34
N PHE A 20 0.35 -3.67 -34.70
CA PHE A 20 -0.17 -3.62 -36.06
C PHE A 20 0.08 -2.30 -36.79
N ARG A 21 0.74 -1.33 -36.15
CA ARG A 21 1.01 0.03 -36.71
C ARG A 21 -0.24 0.75 -37.23
N VAL A 22 -1.35 0.60 -36.52
CA VAL A 22 -2.64 1.23 -36.86
C VAL A 22 -3.05 2.23 -35.80
N SER A 23 -3.97 3.14 -36.15
CA SER A 23 -4.50 4.07 -35.18
C SER A 23 -5.33 3.34 -34.11
N ILE A 24 -5.14 3.70 -32.85
CA ILE A 24 -5.93 3.15 -31.73
C ILE A 24 -7.44 3.41 -31.92
N LYS A 25 -7.81 4.43 -32.68
CA LYS A 25 -9.21 4.75 -33.01
C LYS A 25 -9.91 3.64 -33.80
N CYS A 26 -9.16 2.78 -34.51
CA CYS A 26 -9.72 1.62 -35.22
C CYS A 26 -10.45 0.64 -34.28
N PHE A 27 -10.14 0.68 -32.99
CA PHE A 27 -10.73 -0.18 -31.97
C PHE A 27 -11.85 0.50 -31.16
N SER A 28 -12.18 1.77 -31.46
CA SER A 28 -13.12 2.57 -30.64
C SER A 28 -14.55 2.02 -30.59
N GLY A 29 -14.97 1.21 -31.58
CA GLY A 29 -16.27 0.53 -31.61
C GLY A 29 -16.34 -0.75 -30.76
N ARG A 30 -15.26 -1.19 -30.15
CA ARG A 30 -15.28 -2.36 -29.24
C ARG A 30 -15.86 -2.00 -27.89
N GLU A 31 -16.75 -2.84 -27.35
CA GLU A 31 -17.41 -2.62 -26.06
C GLU A 31 -16.43 -2.45 -24.90
N ASP A 32 -15.31 -3.21 -24.91
CA ASP A 32 -14.28 -3.15 -23.89
C ASP A 32 -13.17 -2.13 -24.20
N PHE A 33 -13.34 -1.27 -25.20
CA PHE A 33 -12.37 -0.23 -25.55
C PHE A 33 -12.14 0.77 -24.41
N LYS A 34 -13.20 1.06 -23.64
CA LYS A 34 -13.13 1.90 -22.45
C LYS A 34 -13.32 1.06 -21.19
N LEU A 35 -12.35 1.14 -20.28
CA LEU A 35 -12.41 0.47 -18.98
C LEU A 35 -12.69 1.47 -17.87
N HIS A 36 -13.57 1.09 -16.95
CA HIS A 36 -13.80 1.81 -15.72
C HIS A 36 -12.88 1.29 -14.63
N VAL A 37 -11.93 2.11 -14.20
CA VAL A 37 -10.94 1.75 -13.19
C VAL A 37 -11.12 2.58 -11.92
N PRO A 38 -10.75 2.03 -10.74
CA PRO A 38 -10.76 2.80 -9.51
C PRO A 38 -9.87 4.03 -9.62
N CYS A 39 -10.34 5.19 -9.15
CA CYS A 39 -9.58 6.45 -9.23
C CYS A 39 -8.28 6.46 -8.40
N GLY A 40 -8.17 5.59 -7.38
CA GLY A 40 -7.01 5.53 -6.49
C GLY A 40 -6.95 6.60 -5.40
N HIS A 41 -7.82 7.61 -5.45
CA HIS A 41 -7.75 8.80 -4.59
C HIS A 41 -8.98 9.01 -3.70
N CYS A 42 -10.14 8.41 -4.01
CA CYS A 42 -11.30 8.50 -3.13
C CYS A 42 -11.09 7.66 -1.87
N ASP A 43 -11.82 7.97 -0.80
CA ASP A 43 -11.69 7.33 0.51
C ASP A 43 -11.77 5.80 0.44
N GLU A 44 -12.63 5.28 -0.42
CA GLU A 44 -12.78 3.83 -0.61
C GLU A 44 -11.52 3.22 -1.23
N CYS A 45 -10.92 3.86 -2.24
CA CYS A 45 -9.69 3.42 -2.86
C CYS A 45 -8.52 3.49 -1.88
N LEU A 46 -8.43 4.56 -1.10
CA LEU A 46 -7.40 4.77 -0.09
C LEU A 46 -7.55 3.74 1.04
N ARG A 47 -8.77 3.49 1.53
CA ARG A 47 -9.04 2.44 2.54
C ARG A 47 -8.64 1.05 2.05
N LYS A 48 -8.97 0.69 0.80
CA LYS A 48 -8.52 -0.58 0.21
C LYS A 48 -7.00 -0.68 0.15
N ARG A 49 -6.34 0.40 -0.25
CA ARG A 49 -4.88 0.46 -0.29
C ARG A 49 -4.28 0.27 1.10
N GLN A 50 -4.81 0.95 2.12
CA GLN A 50 -4.42 0.81 3.52
C GLN A 50 -4.58 -0.64 4.01
N GLN A 51 -5.73 -1.26 3.74
CA GLN A 51 -5.99 -2.65 4.11
C GLN A 51 -4.98 -3.63 3.49
N GLN A 52 -4.64 -3.44 2.21
CA GLN A 52 -3.65 -4.29 1.53
C GLN A 52 -2.26 -4.16 2.14
N TRP A 53 -1.84 -2.95 2.54
CA TRP A 53 -0.57 -2.75 3.21
C TRP A 53 -0.56 -3.28 4.64
N PHE A 54 -1.70 -3.18 5.34
CA PHE A 54 -1.88 -3.78 6.65
C PHE A 54 -1.73 -5.31 6.59
N LEU A 55 -2.33 -5.98 5.61
CA LEU A 55 -2.15 -7.40 5.40
C LEU A 55 -0.67 -7.78 5.19
N ARG A 56 0.05 -7.01 4.37
CA ARG A 56 1.47 -7.25 4.12
C ARG A 56 2.31 -7.04 5.37
N ALA A 57 2.03 -6.02 6.17
CA ALA A 57 2.72 -5.76 7.43
C ALA A 57 2.45 -6.87 8.47
N ASN A 58 1.19 -7.29 8.63
CA ASN A 58 0.84 -8.44 9.48
C ASN A 58 1.52 -9.74 9.05
N HIS A 59 1.60 -9.98 7.74
CA HIS A 59 2.32 -11.13 7.23
C HIS A 59 3.82 -11.08 7.60
N VAL A 60 4.45 -9.90 7.52
CA VAL A 60 5.85 -9.71 7.97
C VAL A 60 6.00 -10.05 9.44
N MET A 61 5.11 -9.52 10.30
CA MET A 61 5.14 -9.80 11.74
C MET A 61 4.97 -11.29 12.04
N LYS A 62 3.96 -11.93 11.43
CA LYS A 62 3.71 -13.37 11.62
C LYS A 62 4.87 -14.23 11.15
N ARG A 63 5.40 -13.97 9.96
CA ARG A 63 6.53 -14.73 9.39
C ARG A 63 7.79 -14.64 10.25
N LEU A 64 8.05 -13.47 10.82
CA LEU A 64 9.22 -13.23 11.68
C LEU A 64 8.91 -13.51 13.16
N LYS A 65 7.68 -13.96 13.49
CA LYS A 65 7.20 -14.22 14.86
C LYS A 65 7.44 -13.02 15.78
N LEU A 66 7.21 -11.80 15.28
CA LEU A 66 7.45 -10.58 16.02
C LEU A 66 6.26 -10.24 16.92
N ARG A 67 6.59 -9.84 18.15
CA ARG A 67 5.67 -9.11 19.01
C ARG A 67 5.72 -7.62 18.64
N PRO A 68 4.65 -6.85 18.91
CA PRO A 68 4.61 -5.42 18.61
C PRO A 68 5.83 -4.65 19.15
N GLU A 69 6.25 -4.95 20.38
CA GLU A 69 7.36 -4.27 21.07
C GLU A 69 8.73 -4.43 20.36
N GLN A 70 8.84 -5.43 19.49
CA GLN A 70 10.03 -5.65 18.65
C GLN A 70 10.01 -4.81 17.38
N CYS A 71 8.96 -4.02 17.17
CA CYS A 71 8.82 -3.09 16.06
C CYS A 71 8.92 -1.67 16.59
N LEU A 72 9.69 -0.82 15.93
CA LEU A 72 9.81 0.59 16.30
C LEU A 72 8.87 1.45 15.44
N PHE A 73 8.02 2.22 16.11
CA PHE A 73 7.28 3.32 15.51
C PHE A 73 8.15 4.57 15.49
N CYS A 74 8.22 5.24 14.35
CA CYS A 74 9.04 6.43 14.19
C CYS A 74 8.22 7.56 13.57
N THR A 75 8.41 8.78 14.10
CA THR A 75 8.02 10.02 13.46
C THR A 75 9.27 10.85 13.24
N PHE A 76 9.59 11.13 12.00
CA PHE A 76 10.81 11.79 11.57
C PHE A 76 10.49 13.14 10.94
N SER A 77 10.91 14.22 11.57
CA SER A 77 10.88 15.58 11.01
C SER A 77 12.18 15.89 10.28
N ILE A 78 12.17 16.98 9.51
CA ILE A 78 13.28 17.39 8.66
C ILE A 78 13.69 18.79 9.09
N LYS A 79 14.97 18.99 9.38
CA LYS A 79 15.53 20.29 9.74
C LYS A 79 15.58 21.24 8.54
N PRO A 80 15.53 22.56 8.75
CA PRO A 80 15.46 23.55 7.68
C PRO A 80 16.56 23.40 6.62
N GLU A 81 17.80 23.14 7.04
CA GLU A 81 18.99 23.14 6.18
C GLU A 81 18.96 22.05 5.10
N VAL A 82 18.21 20.97 5.33
CA VAL A 82 18.10 19.86 4.38
C VAL A 82 16.67 19.66 3.87
N TYR A 83 15.76 20.59 4.21
CA TYR A 83 14.34 20.45 3.95
C TYR A 83 14.02 20.37 2.46
N GLU A 84 14.43 21.36 1.67
CA GLU A 84 14.08 21.44 0.25
C GLU A 84 14.66 20.23 -0.54
N GLN A 85 15.91 19.86 -0.27
CA GLN A 85 16.52 18.69 -0.89
C GLN A 85 15.77 17.40 -0.53
N THR A 86 15.34 17.27 0.74
CA THR A 86 14.61 16.09 1.21
C THR A 86 13.19 16.07 0.65
N LYS A 87 12.53 17.22 0.56
CA LYS A 87 11.20 17.37 -0.03
C LYS A 87 11.20 16.99 -1.51
N GLU A 88 12.22 17.41 -2.24
CA GLU A 88 12.36 17.06 -3.66
C GLU A 88 12.53 15.54 -3.86
N LYS A 89 13.46 14.93 -3.11
CA LYS A 89 13.84 13.51 -3.24
C LYS A 89 13.75 12.75 -1.91
N PRO A 90 12.53 12.51 -1.38
CA PRO A 90 12.34 11.89 -0.05
C PRO A 90 13.05 10.54 0.11
N TYR A 91 13.15 9.76 -0.97
CA TYR A 91 13.81 8.45 -0.96
C TYR A 91 15.31 8.53 -0.63
N LEU A 92 15.99 9.64 -0.97
CA LEU A 92 17.43 9.80 -0.69
C LEU A 92 17.69 9.96 0.82
N ALA A 93 16.85 10.70 1.53
CA ALA A 93 16.96 10.84 2.99
C ALA A 93 16.76 9.48 3.67
N ILE A 94 15.73 8.73 3.26
CA ILE A 94 15.47 7.38 3.77
C ILE A 94 16.64 6.44 3.46
N ARG A 95 17.13 6.44 2.22
CA ARG A 95 18.27 5.61 1.81
C ARG A 95 19.52 5.92 2.63
N ARG A 96 19.89 7.19 2.75
CA ARG A 96 21.06 7.64 3.54
C ARG A 96 20.93 7.23 5.01
N PHE A 97 19.74 7.40 5.59
CA PHE A 97 19.46 6.95 6.95
C PHE A 97 19.62 5.45 7.10
N MET A 98 19.02 4.65 6.21
CA MET A 98 19.12 3.18 6.24
C MET A 98 20.57 2.70 6.03
N ASP A 99 21.34 3.39 5.20
CA ASP A 99 22.76 3.05 4.98
C ASP A 99 23.60 3.35 6.23
N ARG A 100 23.36 4.48 6.91
CA ARG A 100 23.99 4.79 8.20
C ARG A 100 23.62 3.78 9.29
N LEU A 101 22.33 3.42 9.37
CA LEU A 101 21.85 2.41 10.31
C LEU A 101 22.58 1.08 10.11
N ARG A 102 22.73 0.62 8.86
CA ARG A 102 23.46 -0.60 8.53
C ARG A 102 24.95 -0.53 8.80
N LYS A 103 25.53 0.66 8.80
CA LYS A 103 26.93 0.95 9.10
C LYS A 103 27.15 1.40 10.55
N HIS A 104 26.17 1.17 11.43
CA HIS A 104 26.32 1.50 12.85
C HIS A 104 27.49 0.72 13.46
N PRO A 105 28.31 1.31 14.35
CA PRO A 105 29.48 0.67 14.96
C PRO A 105 29.18 -0.70 15.58
N ARG A 106 28.00 -0.90 16.14
CA ARG A 106 27.53 -2.18 16.69
C ARG A 106 27.61 -3.35 15.70
N PHE A 107 27.60 -3.09 14.41
CA PHE A 107 27.66 -4.12 13.35
C PHE A 107 29.05 -4.27 12.75
N ARG A 108 30.02 -3.53 13.27
CA ARG A 108 31.43 -3.66 12.87
C ARG A 108 32.03 -4.90 13.49
N GLU A 109 32.57 -5.77 12.69
CA GLU A 109 33.20 -7.02 13.12
C GLU A 109 34.58 -7.17 12.45
N LYS A 110 35.49 -7.88 13.11
CA LYS A 110 36.81 -8.21 12.57
C LYS A 110 36.65 -9.47 11.72
N GLY A 111 36.96 -9.38 10.44
CA GLY A 111 36.92 -10.53 9.54
C GLY A 111 38.12 -11.48 9.72
N PRO A 112 38.10 -12.66 9.06
CA PRO A 112 39.18 -13.63 9.14
C PRO A 112 40.56 -13.09 8.73
N SER A 113 40.56 -12.11 7.80
CA SER A 113 41.80 -11.43 7.36
C SER A 113 42.30 -10.33 8.30
N GLY A 114 41.73 -10.20 9.50
CA GLY A 114 42.04 -9.12 10.45
C GLY A 114 41.48 -7.77 10.10
N ARG A 115 40.87 -7.58 8.90
CA ARG A 115 40.26 -6.34 8.46
C ARG A 115 38.86 -6.19 9.04
N TYR A 116 38.47 -4.94 9.41
CA TYR A 116 37.13 -4.65 9.86
C TYR A 116 36.15 -4.58 8.69
N ARG A 117 34.96 -5.18 8.88
CA ARG A 117 33.83 -5.14 7.96
C ARG A 117 32.55 -4.92 8.74
N TYR A 118 31.49 -4.48 8.04
CA TYR A 118 30.17 -4.39 8.63
C TYR A 118 29.37 -5.65 8.33
N ARG A 119 28.81 -6.28 9.38
CA ARG A 119 27.87 -7.38 9.24
C ARG A 119 26.68 -6.92 8.41
N LYS A 120 26.24 -7.75 7.47
CA LYS A 120 25.08 -7.46 6.63
C LYS A 120 23.80 -7.50 7.45
N VAL A 121 23.24 -6.33 7.71
CA VAL A 121 21.99 -6.17 8.46
C VAL A 121 20.82 -5.94 7.51
N ARG A 122 19.80 -6.79 7.63
CA ARG A 122 18.55 -6.68 6.85
C ARG A 122 17.37 -6.84 7.79
N PHE A 123 16.45 -5.92 7.71
CA PHE A 123 15.15 -5.97 8.41
C PHE A 123 14.10 -5.25 7.58
N PRO A 124 12.82 -5.66 7.69
CA PRO A 124 11.74 -5.01 6.98
C PRO A 124 11.46 -3.62 7.54
N TYR A 125 11.06 -2.70 6.68
CA TYR A 125 10.62 -1.37 7.07
C TYR A 125 9.56 -0.83 6.13
N ILE A 126 8.78 0.10 6.62
CA ILE A 126 7.82 0.90 5.86
C ILE A 126 7.93 2.36 6.30
N PHE A 127 8.02 3.28 5.35
CA PHE A 127 7.95 4.72 5.56
C PHE A 127 6.76 5.28 4.79
N VAL A 128 6.07 6.24 5.39
CA VAL A 128 4.98 7.00 4.79
C VAL A 128 5.35 8.48 4.83
N VAL A 129 5.20 9.17 3.71
CA VAL A 129 5.34 10.64 3.66
C VAL A 129 4.02 11.26 4.12
N GLU A 130 4.10 12.23 5.01
CA GLU A 130 2.97 13.07 5.40
C GLU A 130 3.36 14.54 5.34
N PHE A 131 2.47 15.39 4.83
CA PHE A 131 2.52 16.82 5.02
C PHE A 131 1.58 17.21 6.15
N ALA A 132 2.05 18.02 7.10
CA ALA A 132 1.27 18.42 8.26
C ALA A 132 -0.02 19.15 7.84
N ASP A 133 -1.16 18.74 8.41
CA ASP A 133 -2.47 19.36 8.16
C ASP A 133 -2.68 20.67 8.96
N GLY A 134 -1.74 21.02 9.80
CA GLY A 134 -1.78 22.21 10.64
C GLY A 134 -2.76 22.16 11.81
N LYS A 135 -3.48 21.05 12.02
CA LYS A 135 -4.50 20.96 13.08
C LYS A 135 -3.95 21.29 14.46
N ARG A 136 -2.82 20.66 14.85
CA ARG A 136 -2.19 20.90 16.17
C ARG A 136 -1.64 22.30 16.34
N ALA A 137 -1.18 22.95 15.25
CA ALA A 137 -0.73 24.32 15.30
C ALA A 137 -1.92 25.25 15.53
N ARG A 138 -3.00 25.10 14.78
CA ARG A 138 -4.24 25.86 14.97
C ARG A 138 -4.84 25.72 16.37
N GLU A 139 -4.86 24.50 16.93
CA GLU A 139 -5.32 24.24 18.30
C GLU A 139 -4.49 24.99 19.37
N ARG A 140 -3.27 25.39 19.04
CA ARG A 140 -2.36 26.16 19.91
C ARG A 140 -2.25 27.63 19.51
N GLY A 141 -3.08 28.11 18.59
CA GLY A 141 -3.01 29.48 18.08
C GLY A 141 -1.74 29.79 17.28
N LEU A 142 -1.07 28.74 16.74
CA LEU A 142 0.17 28.91 15.98
C LEU A 142 -0.09 28.69 14.48
N GLU A 143 0.71 29.39 13.66
CA GLU A 143 0.72 29.11 12.22
C GLU A 143 1.31 27.72 11.90
N SER A 144 0.71 27.05 10.96
CA SER A 144 1.22 25.77 10.48
C SER A 144 2.22 25.96 9.35
N THR A 145 3.35 25.31 9.47
CA THR A 145 4.35 25.29 8.39
C THR A 145 4.04 24.25 7.31
N HIS A 146 3.00 23.43 7.47
CA HIS A 146 2.64 22.32 6.56
C HIS A 146 3.83 21.48 6.07
N ARG A 147 4.86 21.36 6.91
CA ARG A 147 6.11 20.70 6.53
C ARG A 147 5.94 19.19 6.38
N MET A 148 6.70 18.66 5.43
CA MET A 148 6.83 17.23 5.20
C MET A 148 7.55 16.55 6.38
N HIS A 149 7.08 15.39 6.77
CA HIS A 149 7.72 14.48 7.70
C HIS A 149 7.42 13.02 7.30
N PHE A 150 8.09 12.08 7.97
CA PHE A 150 7.89 10.66 7.73
C PHE A 150 7.31 9.98 8.96
N HIS A 151 6.37 9.08 8.74
CA HIS A 151 6.01 8.06 9.71
C HIS A 151 6.59 6.73 9.25
N ALA A 152 7.18 5.97 10.17
CA ALA A 152 7.79 4.70 9.80
C ALA A 152 7.53 3.60 10.83
N ILE A 153 7.62 2.35 10.36
CA ILE A 153 7.77 1.17 11.21
C ILE A 153 9.04 0.43 10.77
N LEU A 154 9.90 0.17 11.72
CA LEU A 154 11.08 -0.66 11.55
C LEU A 154 10.81 -2.00 12.25
N PHE A 155 10.66 -3.09 11.48
CA PHE A 155 10.32 -4.41 12.01
C PHE A 155 11.60 -5.15 12.42
N ASN A 156 11.70 -5.52 13.70
CA ASN A 156 12.88 -6.19 14.27
C ASN A 156 14.18 -5.45 13.97
N CYS A 157 14.16 -4.12 14.16
CA CYS A 157 15.37 -3.33 14.04
C CYS A 157 16.38 -3.76 15.11
N PRO A 158 17.63 -4.08 14.74
CA PRO A 158 18.62 -4.57 15.69
C PRO A 158 19.29 -3.47 16.54
N LEU A 159 18.89 -2.22 16.34
CA LEU A 159 19.27 -1.07 17.16
C LEU A 159 18.18 -0.73 18.16
N TYR A 160 18.57 -0.19 19.31
CA TYR A 160 17.63 0.36 20.27
C TYR A 160 16.98 1.64 19.75
N TRP A 161 15.83 1.99 20.27
CA TRP A 161 15.04 3.14 19.83
C TRP A 161 15.85 4.46 19.89
N TRP A 162 16.66 4.69 20.95
CA TRP A 162 17.50 5.90 21.06
C TRP A 162 18.61 5.93 20.00
N GLN A 163 19.23 4.81 19.65
CA GLN A 163 20.24 4.76 18.60
C GLN A 163 19.63 5.10 17.23
N VAL A 164 18.40 4.64 16.97
CA VAL A 164 17.65 4.98 15.75
C VAL A 164 17.34 6.46 15.72
N ARG A 165 16.90 7.04 16.85
CA ARG A 165 16.65 8.48 17.02
C ARG A 165 17.91 9.29 16.74
N ASP A 166 18.98 8.98 17.43
CA ASP A 166 20.23 9.71 17.35
C ASP A 166 20.83 9.69 15.93
N LEU A 167 20.70 8.56 15.21
CA LEU A 167 21.11 8.45 13.82
C LEU A 167 20.33 9.40 12.89
N TRP A 168 19.04 9.59 13.10
CA TRP A 168 18.25 10.51 12.32
C TRP A 168 18.57 11.96 12.69
N GLU A 169 18.64 12.26 13.99
CA GLU A 169 18.88 13.60 14.51
C GLU A 169 20.25 14.16 14.11
N SER A 170 21.25 13.29 14.04
CA SER A 170 22.58 13.69 13.60
C SER A 170 22.65 14.21 12.16
N CYS A 171 21.68 13.90 11.30
CA CYS A 171 21.80 14.21 9.88
C CYS A 171 20.59 14.84 9.21
N VAL A 172 19.34 14.52 9.65
CA VAL A 172 18.14 14.91 8.91
C VAL A 172 17.24 15.85 9.70
N GLY A 173 17.00 15.59 10.97
CA GLY A 173 16.09 16.40 11.78
C GLY A 173 15.70 15.71 13.06
N ARG A 174 14.66 16.20 13.74
CA ARG A 174 14.19 15.59 14.99
C ARG A 174 13.48 14.27 14.75
N ALA A 175 13.62 13.33 15.68
CA ALA A 175 12.99 12.03 15.63
C ALA A 175 12.27 11.73 16.95
N TRP A 176 11.08 11.13 16.80
CA TRP A 176 10.39 10.44 17.88
C TRP A 176 10.38 8.95 17.53
N VAL A 177 10.90 8.12 18.41
CA VAL A 177 11.04 6.68 18.18
C VAL A 177 10.62 5.92 19.43
N ASP A 178 9.61 5.07 19.30
CA ASP A 178 9.10 4.23 20.39
C ASP A 178 8.83 2.81 19.91
N PRO A 179 8.91 1.80 20.79
CA PRO A 179 8.35 0.49 20.52
C PRO A 179 6.83 0.57 20.23
N LEU A 180 6.32 -0.29 19.37
CA LEU A 180 4.89 -0.42 19.18
C LEU A 180 4.24 -1.08 20.41
N ASN A 181 3.16 -0.51 20.91
CA ASN A 181 2.43 -1.08 22.05
C ASN A 181 1.43 -2.18 21.64
N SER A 182 1.04 -2.22 20.37
CA SER A 182 0.06 -3.17 19.85
C SER A 182 0.08 -3.25 18.32
N GLU A 183 -0.57 -4.27 17.74
CA GLU A 183 -0.81 -4.35 16.30
C GLU A 183 -1.61 -3.15 15.75
N ALA A 184 -2.40 -2.49 16.59
CA ALA A 184 -3.11 -1.26 16.20
C ALA A 184 -2.15 -0.13 15.80
N GLY A 185 -0.91 -0.11 16.32
CA GLY A 185 0.14 0.83 15.91
C GLY A 185 0.50 0.70 14.43
N VAL A 186 0.47 -0.51 13.87
CA VAL A 186 0.68 -0.72 12.43
C VAL A 186 -0.44 -0.05 11.63
N ARG A 187 -1.70 -0.20 12.05
CA ARG A 187 -2.85 0.47 11.41
C ARG A 187 -2.73 1.99 11.52
N TYR A 188 -2.25 2.48 12.66
CA TYR A 188 -2.05 3.90 12.90
C TYR A 188 -1.07 4.51 11.90
N VAL A 189 0.10 3.89 11.68
CA VAL A 189 1.05 4.38 10.68
C VAL A 189 0.45 4.37 9.27
N LEU A 190 -0.24 3.28 8.93
CA LEU A 190 -0.86 3.16 7.61
C LEU A 190 -2.04 4.12 7.39
N LYS A 191 -2.64 4.68 8.46
CA LYS A 191 -3.64 5.74 8.37
C LYS A 191 -3.11 6.99 7.66
N TYR A 192 -1.82 7.28 7.80
CA TYR A 192 -1.20 8.42 7.11
C TYR A 192 -1.18 8.28 5.58
N MET A 193 -1.35 7.06 5.05
CA MET A 193 -1.52 6.86 3.60
C MET A 193 -2.88 7.34 3.08
N THR A 194 -3.88 7.38 3.97
CA THR A 194 -5.27 7.66 3.63
C THR A 194 -5.74 8.96 4.24
N LYS A 195 -4.88 9.62 5.03
CA LYS A 195 -5.20 10.90 5.62
C LYS A 195 -5.42 11.90 4.49
N ASP A 196 -6.67 12.33 4.38
CA ASP A 196 -7.02 13.36 3.42
C ASP A 196 -6.19 14.60 3.75
N CYS A 197 -5.37 15.00 2.80
CA CYS A 197 -4.49 16.12 3.00
C CYS A 197 -5.28 17.41 2.82
N LYS A 198 -5.99 17.84 3.86
CA LYS A 198 -6.52 19.22 3.91
C LYS A 198 -5.42 20.26 3.67
N ALA A 199 -4.16 19.86 3.79
CA ALA A 199 -3.00 20.65 3.39
C ALA A 199 -2.91 20.89 1.87
N HIS A 200 -3.72 20.22 1.01
CA HIS A 200 -3.79 20.53 -0.43
C HIS A 200 -4.07 22.00 -0.72
N GLN A 201 -4.73 22.68 0.21
CA GLN A 201 -4.97 24.13 0.11
C GLN A 201 -3.70 24.97 0.38
N TYR A 202 -2.67 24.39 0.98
CA TYR A 202 -1.47 25.08 1.46
C TYR A 202 -0.16 24.56 0.88
N ILE A 203 -0.20 23.46 0.12
CA ILE A 203 0.97 22.86 -0.52
C ILE A 203 0.74 22.75 -2.03
N SER A 204 1.85 22.75 -2.78
CA SER A 204 1.77 22.60 -4.23
C SER A 204 1.18 21.25 -4.65
N ASP A 205 0.61 21.16 -5.85
CA ASP A 205 0.11 19.91 -6.42
C ASP A 205 1.21 18.84 -6.51
N ILE A 206 2.46 19.25 -6.76
CA ILE A 206 3.63 18.35 -6.80
C ILE A 206 3.86 17.72 -5.44
N ASP A 207 3.78 18.50 -4.37
CA ASP A 207 3.97 18.01 -2.99
C ASP A 207 2.75 17.21 -2.53
N ALA A 208 1.56 17.60 -2.93
CA ALA A 208 0.33 16.85 -2.70
C ALA A 208 0.40 15.41 -3.25
N ARG A 209 1.01 15.22 -4.42
CA ARG A 209 1.24 13.89 -5.01
C ARG A 209 2.23 13.03 -4.21
N LYS A 210 3.06 13.63 -3.38
CA LYS A 210 4.00 12.92 -2.50
C LYS A 210 3.34 12.47 -1.19
N ASN A 211 2.26 13.13 -0.78
CA ASN A 211 1.55 12.79 0.44
C ASN A 211 1.00 11.35 0.40
N GLY A 212 1.15 10.61 1.48
CA GLY A 212 0.78 9.18 1.53
C GLY A 212 1.66 8.25 0.70
N LYS A 213 2.76 8.74 0.09
CA LYS A 213 3.71 7.91 -0.64
C LYS A 213 4.45 6.98 0.30
N LEU A 214 4.56 5.72 -0.11
CA LEU A 214 5.23 4.68 0.66
C LEU A 214 6.61 4.36 0.11
N PHE A 215 7.54 4.15 1.03
CA PHE A 215 8.85 3.56 0.76
C PHE A 215 9.02 2.34 1.66
N VAL A 216 9.29 1.20 1.07
CA VAL A 216 9.37 -0.07 1.80
C VAL A 216 10.65 -0.82 1.47
N SER A 217 11.08 -1.69 2.37
CA SER A 217 12.20 -2.58 2.10
C SER A 217 11.90 -3.51 0.92
N HIS A 218 12.94 -3.90 0.19
CA HIS A 218 12.79 -4.85 -0.91
C HIS A 218 12.14 -6.16 -0.43
N GLY A 219 11.16 -6.65 -1.18
CA GLY A 219 10.43 -7.86 -0.84
C GLY A 219 9.52 -7.75 0.38
N PHE A 220 9.17 -6.54 0.84
CA PHE A 220 8.29 -6.35 2.00
C PHE A 220 6.95 -7.08 1.82
N GLY A 221 6.66 -7.97 2.76
CA GLY A 221 5.44 -8.79 2.72
C GLY A 221 5.38 -9.79 1.56
N ARG A 222 6.54 -10.23 1.03
CA ARG A 222 6.61 -11.29 0.03
C ARG A 222 6.21 -12.63 0.67
N LEU A 223 5.35 -13.36 -0.02
CA LEU A 223 4.97 -14.72 0.36
C LEU A 223 6.12 -15.69 0.13
N SER A 224 6.31 -16.64 1.02
CA SER A 224 7.15 -17.82 0.80
C SER A 224 6.44 -18.80 -0.15
N LYS A 225 7.15 -19.81 -0.62
CA LYS A 225 6.53 -20.87 -1.44
C LYS A 225 5.43 -21.61 -0.66
N GLU A 226 5.66 -21.83 0.63
CA GLU A 226 4.71 -22.48 1.52
C GLU A 226 3.47 -21.61 1.76
N ASP A 227 3.65 -20.30 2.02
CA ASP A 227 2.53 -19.37 2.16
C ASP A 227 1.67 -19.33 0.88
N ILE A 228 2.32 -19.35 -0.30
CA ILE A 228 1.63 -19.39 -1.60
C ILE A 228 0.78 -20.65 -1.70
N LYS A 229 1.35 -21.82 -1.37
CA LYS A 229 0.65 -23.11 -1.40
C LYS A 229 -0.58 -23.09 -0.49
N ILE A 230 -0.39 -22.77 0.79
CA ILE A 230 -1.47 -22.72 1.78
C ILE A 230 -2.56 -21.72 1.37
N MET A 231 -2.15 -20.53 0.93
CA MET A 231 -3.10 -19.48 0.52
C MET A 231 -3.88 -19.88 -0.71
N ARG A 232 -3.23 -20.51 -1.70
CA ARG A 232 -3.85 -21.04 -2.91
C ARG A 232 -4.87 -22.12 -2.59
N GLU A 233 -4.50 -23.11 -1.77
CA GLU A 233 -5.39 -24.20 -1.35
C GLU A 233 -6.63 -23.68 -0.62
N ASN A 234 -6.44 -22.78 0.33
CA ASN A 234 -7.55 -22.17 1.07
C ASN A 234 -8.51 -21.38 0.16
N MET A 235 -7.99 -20.70 -0.84
CA MET A 235 -8.82 -19.96 -1.80
C MET A 235 -9.54 -20.87 -2.77
N LEU A 236 -8.91 -21.96 -3.22
CA LEU A 236 -9.52 -22.92 -4.14
C LEU A 236 -10.67 -23.71 -3.48
N ARG A 237 -10.57 -23.96 -2.17
CA ARG A 237 -11.64 -24.62 -1.40
C ARG A 237 -12.89 -23.75 -1.24
N SER A 238 -12.76 -22.44 -1.39
CA SER A 238 -13.88 -21.51 -1.18
C SER A 238 -14.53 -21.12 -2.51
N SER A 239 -15.81 -21.43 -2.66
CA SER A 239 -16.58 -21.02 -3.84
C SER A 239 -16.79 -19.51 -3.96
N THR A 240 -16.78 -18.79 -2.83
CA THR A 240 -17.16 -17.37 -2.77
C THR A 240 -16.04 -16.42 -2.34
N SER A 241 -14.94 -16.95 -1.77
CA SER A 241 -13.93 -16.12 -1.07
C SER A 241 -12.58 -16.05 -1.77
N TRP A 242 -12.54 -16.26 -3.09
CA TRP A 242 -11.32 -16.01 -3.84
C TRP A 242 -10.88 -14.57 -3.65
N PHE A 243 -9.57 -14.36 -3.51
CA PHE A 243 -8.96 -13.06 -3.33
C PHE A 243 -9.33 -12.33 -2.03
N CYS A 244 -9.83 -13.05 -1.03
CA CYS A 244 -10.08 -12.51 0.30
C CYS A 244 -9.43 -13.36 1.39
N VAL A 245 -9.06 -12.73 2.48
CA VAL A 245 -8.65 -13.38 3.74
C VAL A 245 -9.46 -12.80 4.89
N TYR A 246 -9.66 -13.59 5.93
CA TYR A 246 -10.33 -13.15 7.15
C TYR A 246 -9.30 -13.02 8.27
N ILE A 247 -9.32 -11.89 8.96
CA ILE A 247 -8.53 -11.63 10.16
C ILE A 247 -9.49 -11.08 11.21
N ASN A 248 -9.60 -11.75 12.35
CA ASN A 248 -10.51 -11.37 13.42
C ASN A 248 -11.95 -11.12 12.91
N ASN A 249 -12.48 -12.04 12.10
CA ASN A 249 -13.79 -11.99 11.46
C ASN A 249 -14.01 -10.86 10.43
N PHE A 250 -13.01 -10.03 10.18
CA PHE A 250 -13.08 -9.02 9.13
C PHE A 250 -12.54 -9.55 7.79
N ARG A 251 -13.30 -9.30 6.73
CA ARG A 251 -12.93 -9.67 5.36
C ARG A 251 -12.00 -8.62 4.74
N TYR A 252 -10.85 -9.07 4.27
CA TYR A 252 -9.86 -8.24 3.58
C TYR A 252 -9.63 -8.76 2.16
N SER A 253 -9.65 -7.86 1.18
CA SER A 253 -9.20 -8.20 -0.18
C SER A 253 -7.69 -8.39 -0.18
N ILE A 254 -7.21 -9.49 -0.73
CA ILE A 254 -5.76 -9.74 -0.82
C ILE A 254 -5.07 -8.72 -1.72
N PRO A 255 -3.83 -8.32 -1.41
CA PRO A 255 -3.04 -7.45 -2.26
C PRO A 255 -2.89 -8.04 -3.67
N ARG A 256 -2.92 -7.17 -4.69
CA ARG A 256 -2.66 -7.59 -6.08
C ARG A 256 -1.35 -8.36 -6.20
N TYR A 257 -0.34 -7.95 -5.46
CA TYR A 257 0.97 -8.60 -5.39
C TYR A 257 0.87 -10.08 -4.96
N TRP A 258 0.03 -10.40 -3.95
CA TRP A 258 -0.19 -11.79 -3.53
C TRP A 258 -1.04 -12.57 -4.52
N ARG A 259 -2.06 -11.92 -5.07
CA ARG A 259 -2.93 -12.54 -6.07
C ARG A 259 -2.13 -13.03 -7.28
N THR A 260 -1.23 -12.22 -7.80
CA THR A 260 -0.36 -12.58 -8.93
C THR A 260 0.76 -13.57 -8.55
N ALA A 261 1.08 -13.73 -7.26
CA ALA A 261 1.99 -14.75 -6.79
C ALA A 261 1.32 -16.11 -6.62
N CYS A 262 0.02 -16.13 -6.26
CA CYS A 262 -0.75 -17.38 -6.03
C CYS A 262 -1.40 -17.93 -7.29
N PHE A 263 -1.75 -17.09 -8.27
CA PHE A 263 -2.55 -17.48 -9.42
C PHE A 263 -1.97 -16.94 -10.72
N THR A 264 -2.10 -17.71 -11.79
CA THR A 264 -1.77 -17.26 -13.15
C THR A 264 -2.80 -16.25 -13.64
N LYS A 265 -2.48 -15.55 -14.73
CA LYS A 265 -3.41 -14.60 -15.37
C LYS A 265 -4.69 -15.29 -15.85
N ASP A 266 -4.54 -16.50 -16.39
CA ASP A 266 -5.67 -17.27 -16.96
C ASP A 266 -6.59 -17.80 -15.85
N GLU A 267 -6.04 -18.29 -14.74
CA GLU A 267 -6.83 -18.67 -13.57
C GLU A 267 -7.60 -17.48 -12.99
N ILE A 268 -6.96 -16.31 -12.92
CA ILE A 268 -7.62 -15.08 -12.46
C ILE A 268 -8.73 -14.68 -13.42
N LYS A 269 -8.53 -14.80 -14.72
CA LYS A 269 -9.52 -14.51 -15.75
C LYS A 269 -10.69 -15.47 -15.66
N CYS A 270 -10.45 -16.79 -15.72
CA CYS A 270 -11.50 -17.81 -15.58
C CYS A 270 -12.36 -17.60 -14.34
N ARG A 271 -11.72 -17.25 -13.21
CA ARG A 271 -12.48 -17.00 -11.98
C ARG A 271 -13.31 -15.73 -12.04
N ASN A 272 -12.78 -14.66 -12.61
CA ASN A 272 -13.55 -13.42 -12.79
C ASN A 272 -14.76 -13.71 -13.69
N ASP A 273 -14.57 -14.41 -14.79
CA ASP A 273 -15.64 -14.76 -15.73
C ASP A 273 -16.71 -15.62 -15.03
N SER A 274 -16.33 -16.58 -14.19
CA SER A 274 -17.26 -17.39 -13.39
C SER A 274 -18.03 -16.61 -12.31
N LEU A 275 -17.54 -15.43 -11.88
CA LEU A 275 -18.20 -14.59 -10.88
C LEU A 275 -19.16 -13.57 -11.49
N ILE A 276 -19.04 -13.28 -12.80
CA ILE A 276 -19.87 -12.30 -13.49
C ILE A 276 -21.36 -12.62 -13.29
N PRO A 277 -21.84 -13.86 -13.47
CA PRO A 277 -23.25 -14.19 -13.26
C PRO A 277 -23.75 -13.86 -11.85
N ALA A 278 -23.00 -14.24 -10.82
CA ALA A 278 -23.40 -14.02 -9.43
C ALA A 278 -23.40 -12.53 -9.05
N VAL A 279 -22.40 -11.77 -9.51
CA VAL A 279 -22.31 -10.32 -9.30
C VAL A 279 -23.44 -9.62 -10.05
N LEU A 280 -23.71 -9.99 -11.29
CA LEU A 280 -24.78 -9.45 -12.10
C LEU A 280 -26.15 -9.68 -11.44
N TRP A 281 -26.38 -10.89 -10.94
CA TRP A 281 -27.61 -11.22 -10.21
C TRP A 281 -27.79 -10.34 -8.96
N SER A 282 -26.74 -10.17 -8.17
CA SER A 282 -26.78 -9.28 -7.00
C SER A 282 -27.09 -7.83 -7.36
N ILE A 283 -26.53 -7.32 -8.46
CA ILE A 283 -26.81 -5.98 -8.98
C ILE A 283 -28.27 -5.86 -9.40
N VAL A 284 -28.79 -6.83 -10.12
CA VAL A 284 -30.20 -6.86 -10.56
C VAL A 284 -31.14 -6.85 -9.35
N GLN A 285 -30.89 -7.70 -8.36
CA GLN A 285 -31.69 -7.74 -7.14
C GLN A 285 -31.68 -6.40 -6.39
N GLN A 286 -30.52 -5.76 -6.30
CA GLN A 286 -30.40 -4.47 -5.61
C GLN A 286 -31.07 -3.33 -6.39
N LYS A 287 -30.84 -3.27 -7.70
CA LYS A 287 -31.33 -2.17 -8.55
C LYS A 287 -32.82 -2.24 -8.81
N TYR A 288 -33.38 -3.45 -8.86
CA TYR A 288 -34.77 -3.69 -9.22
C TYR A 288 -35.58 -4.36 -8.09
N ARG A 289 -35.31 -3.96 -6.85
CA ARG A 289 -35.99 -4.50 -5.65
C ARG A 289 -37.53 -4.44 -5.70
N GLY A 290 -38.10 -3.48 -6.42
CA GLY A 290 -39.54 -3.31 -6.56
C GLY A 290 -40.20 -4.24 -7.59
N LEU A 291 -39.43 -5.01 -8.35
CA LEU A 291 -39.93 -5.95 -9.33
C LEU A 291 -40.07 -7.35 -8.73
N SER A 292 -41.00 -8.15 -9.29
CA SER A 292 -41.14 -9.55 -8.91
C SER A 292 -39.86 -10.35 -9.22
N PRO A 293 -39.59 -11.46 -8.50
CA PRO A 293 -38.42 -12.31 -8.76
C PRO A 293 -38.33 -12.79 -10.21
N PHE A 294 -39.47 -13.03 -10.85
CA PHE A 294 -39.53 -13.43 -12.26
C PHE A 294 -39.09 -12.31 -13.19
N GLN A 295 -39.50 -11.06 -12.94
CA GLN A 295 -39.08 -9.90 -13.72
C GLN A 295 -37.58 -9.62 -13.53
N GLN A 296 -37.07 -9.73 -12.30
CA GLN A 296 -35.64 -9.61 -12.00
C GLN A 296 -34.83 -10.66 -12.75
N GLN A 297 -35.30 -11.91 -12.76
CA GLN A 297 -34.65 -13.01 -13.46
C GLN A 297 -34.61 -12.80 -14.98
N ARG A 298 -35.68 -12.25 -15.55
CA ARG A 298 -35.74 -11.91 -16.97
C ARG A 298 -34.72 -10.82 -17.34
N ILE A 299 -34.61 -9.75 -16.51
CA ILE A 299 -33.60 -8.71 -16.69
C ILE A 299 -32.19 -9.28 -16.57
N TYR A 300 -31.96 -10.13 -15.59
CA TYR A 300 -30.67 -10.80 -15.38
C TYR A 300 -30.23 -11.58 -16.63
N TYR A 301 -31.11 -12.39 -17.21
CA TYR A 301 -30.78 -13.14 -18.42
C TYR A 301 -30.55 -12.23 -19.63
N CYS A 302 -31.32 -11.16 -19.79
CA CYS A 302 -31.07 -10.17 -20.85
C CYS A 302 -29.69 -9.52 -20.73
N LEU A 303 -29.23 -9.21 -19.51
CA LEU A 303 -27.92 -8.61 -19.26
C LEU A 303 -26.76 -9.60 -19.29
N LEU A 304 -27.02 -10.89 -19.07
CA LEU A 304 -26.01 -11.95 -19.11
C LEU A 304 -25.63 -12.35 -20.55
N TRP A 305 -26.56 -12.17 -21.48
CA TRP A 305 -26.38 -12.56 -22.90
C TRP A 305 -26.10 -11.37 -23.84
N GLN A 306 -25.97 -10.17 -23.30
CA GLN A 306 -25.38 -8.99 -23.97
C GLN A 306 -23.87 -8.95 -23.72
#